data_e72ba61338358d3079f6b55be84f6bd9
#
_entry.id   e72ba61338358d3079f6b55be84f6bd9
#
_cell.length_a   1.000
_cell.length_b   1.000
_cell.length_c   1.000
_cell.angle_alpha   90.00
_cell.angle_beta   90.00
_cell.angle_gamma   90.00
#
_symmetry.space_group_name_H-M   'P 1'
#
loop_
_entity.id
_entity.type
_entity.pdbx_description
1 polymer ?
#
loop_
_entity_poly.entity_id
_entity_poly.type
_entity_poly.pdbx_seq_one_letter_code
_entity_poly.pdbx_strand_id
1 'polypeptide(L)'
;MTRAEIYELENELIFLLNMAGWKIRWSKEKYCRYDAIGTNLKGQSCVLEFKFRRKFYPTKILETKKYYALDEQSQTKKYYCVVDQKGCYIYDLANIDRLNLIALQLPKETITENIEKEKRLVYEIKHAPDYFYKFQFF
;
A
#
# COMPACT_ATOMS: atom_id res chain seq x y z
N MET A 1 -5.84 -7.01 -12.72
CA MET A 1 -4.40 -6.84 -13.06
C MET A 1 -3.67 -8.16 -12.88
N THR A 2 -2.77 -8.48 -13.78
CA THR A 2 -1.91 -9.67 -13.64
C THR A 2 -0.78 -9.38 -12.66
N ARG A 3 -0.09 -10.44 -12.21
CA ARG A 3 1.08 -10.29 -11.34
C ARG A 3 2.19 -9.49 -12.02
N ALA A 4 2.42 -9.73 -13.30
CA ALA A 4 3.43 -8.99 -14.08
C ALA A 4 3.11 -7.49 -14.15
N GLU A 5 1.84 -7.14 -14.39
CA GLU A 5 1.39 -5.75 -14.38
C GLU A 5 1.62 -5.10 -13.03
N ILE A 6 1.31 -5.79 -11.93
CA ILE A 6 1.52 -5.28 -10.58
C ILE A 6 3.01 -5.02 -10.32
N TYR A 7 3.88 -5.93 -10.72
CA TYR A 7 5.34 -5.77 -10.54
C TYR A 7 5.88 -4.57 -11.32
N GLU A 8 5.39 -4.34 -12.54
CA GLU A 8 5.75 -3.16 -13.32
C GLU A 8 5.31 -1.87 -12.63
N LEU A 9 4.08 -1.85 -12.11
CA LEU A 9 3.55 -0.70 -11.38
C LEU A 9 4.32 -0.43 -10.09
N GLU A 10 4.69 -1.48 -9.35
CA GLU A 10 5.49 -1.34 -8.14
C GLU A 10 6.87 -0.72 -8.46
N ASN A 11 7.53 -1.20 -9.50
CA ASN A 11 8.83 -0.67 -9.90
C ASN A 11 8.73 0.80 -10.36
N GLU A 12 7.69 1.13 -11.11
CA GLU A 12 7.44 2.50 -11.55
C GLU A 12 7.16 3.42 -10.36
N LEU A 13 6.36 2.96 -9.39
CA LEU A 13 6.06 3.73 -8.19
C LEU A 13 7.33 4.00 -7.37
N ILE A 14 8.17 2.99 -7.19
CA ILE A 14 9.46 3.14 -6.49
C ILE A 14 10.33 4.18 -7.18
N PHE A 15 10.42 4.12 -8.51
CA PHE A 15 11.18 5.10 -9.28
C PHE A 15 10.66 6.53 -9.04
N LEU A 16 9.33 6.72 -9.13
CA LEU A 16 8.71 8.03 -8.94
C LEU A 16 8.88 8.56 -7.51
N LEU A 17 8.70 7.71 -6.51
CA LEU A 17 8.91 8.10 -5.12
C LEU A 17 10.37 8.49 -4.86
N ASN A 18 11.32 7.74 -5.42
CA ASN A 18 12.73 8.07 -5.28
C ASN A 18 13.08 9.40 -5.95
N MET A 19 12.43 9.72 -7.08
CA MET A 19 12.58 11.05 -7.70
C MET A 19 12.00 12.15 -6.80
N ALA A 20 11.00 11.84 -6.00
CA ALA A 20 10.40 12.79 -5.05
C ALA A 20 11.19 12.93 -3.74
N GLY A 21 12.30 12.21 -3.59
CA GLY A 21 13.17 12.33 -2.42
C GLY A 21 13.16 11.14 -1.46
N TRP A 22 12.31 10.15 -1.68
CA TRP A 22 12.38 8.89 -0.95
C TRP A 22 13.61 8.11 -1.38
N LYS A 23 14.09 7.20 -0.55
CA LYS A 23 15.20 6.29 -0.87
C LYS A 23 14.77 4.88 -0.54
N ILE A 24 13.99 4.30 -1.42
CA ILE A 24 13.39 2.97 -1.21
C ILE A 24 13.76 2.05 -2.37
N ARG A 25 13.71 0.75 -2.08
CA ARG A 25 13.95 -0.30 -3.05
C ARG A 25 12.87 -1.37 -2.95
N TRP A 26 12.67 -2.11 -4.03
CA TRP A 26 11.73 -3.22 -4.07
C TRP A 26 12.21 -4.36 -3.19
N SER A 27 11.31 -4.92 -2.40
CA SER A 27 11.57 -6.13 -1.63
C SER A 27 11.37 -7.34 -2.54
N LYS A 28 12.47 -7.99 -2.92
CA LYS A 28 12.46 -9.14 -3.84
C LYS A 28 12.37 -10.48 -3.13
N GLU A 29 12.33 -10.50 -1.81
CA GLU A 29 12.32 -11.73 -1.04
C GLU A 29 10.94 -12.39 -1.08
N LYS A 30 10.91 -13.69 -1.34
CA LYS A 30 9.69 -14.47 -1.59
C LYS A 30 8.67 -14.41 -0.45
N TYR A 31 9.12 -14.27 0.77
CA TYR A 31 8.24 -14.25 1.96
C TYR A 31 8.21 -12.90 2.66
N CYS A 32 8.59 -11.85 1.95
CA CYS A 32 8.60 -10.52 2.52
C CYS A 32 7.18 -10.02 2.74
N ARG A 33 6.93 -9.42 3.90
CA ARG A 33 5.61 -8.93 4.30
C ARG A 33 5.35 -7.49 3.92
N TYR A 34 6.20 -6.92 3.08
CA TYR A 34 6.08 -5.56 2.58
C TYR A 34 6.62 -5.49 1.16
N ASP A 35 6.24 -4.47 0.42
CA ASP A 35 6.60 -4.33 -1.00
C ASP A 35 7.88 -3.54 -1.22
N ALA A 36 8.18 -2.59 -0.36
CA ALA A 36 9.39 -1.77 -0.46
C ALA A 36 9.96 -1.45 0.93
N ILE A 37 11.25 -1.16 0.95
CA ILE A 37 12.00 -0.84 2.17
C ILE A 37 13.04 0.23 1.86
N GLY A 38 13.32 1.08 2.83
CA GLY A 38 14.37 2.10 2.71
C GLY A 38 14.21 3.21 3.73
N THR A 39 14.31 4.47 3.27
CA THR A 39 14.14 5.65 4.11
C THR A 39 13.14 6.61 3.51
N ASN A 40 12.42 7.32 4.38
CA ASN A 40 11.44 8.34 3.98
C ASN A 40 12.14 9.68 3.68
N LEU A 41 11.35 10.74 3.45
CA LEU A 41 11.86 12.07 3.17
C LEU A 41 12.71 12.67 4.28
N LYS A 42 12.54 12.19 5.51
CA LYS A 42 13.29 12.65 6.70
C LYS A 42 14.48 11.74 7.04
N GLY A 43 14.78 10.76 6.20
CA GLY A 43 15.86 9.80 6.44
C GLY A 43 15.55 8.73 7.50
N GLN A 44 14.28 8.59 7.89
CA GLN A 44 13.86 7.56 8.86
C GLN A 44 13.66 6.23 8.13
N SER A 45 14.07 5.12 8.76
CA SER A 45 13.85 3.80 8.18
C SER A 45 12.36 3.52 8.01
N CYS A 46 11.98 2.91 6.90
CA CYS A 46 10.58 2.65 6.61
C CYS A 46 10.37 1.39 5.80
N VAL A 47 9.17 0.85 5.91
CA VAL A 47 8.62 -0.18 5.02
C VAL A 47 7.31 0.31 4.45
N LEU A 48 6.99 -0.14 3.23
CA LEU A 48 5.80 0.31 2.51
C LEU A 48 5.08 -0.91 1.92
N GLU A 49 3.76 -0.91 2.04
CA GLU A 49 2.85 -1.81 1.35
C GLU A 49 2.14 -1.02 0.25
N PHE A 50 2.09 -1.57 -0.96
CA PHE A 50 1.47 -0.92 -2.12
C PHE A 50 0.13 -1.57 -2.46
N LYS A 51 -0.83 -0.74 -2.87
CA LYS A 51 -2.11 -1.21 -3.40
C LYS A 51 -2.46 -0.39 -4.63
N PHE A 52 -2.70 -1.09 -5.76
CA PHE A 52 -3.07 -0.46 -7.02
C PHE A 52 -4.54 -0.72 -7.32
N ARG A 53 -5.28 0.33 -7.62
CA ARG A 53 -6.71 0.27 -7.95
C ARG A 53 -6.97 1.10 -9.20
N ARG A 54 -7.68 0.55 -10.16
CA ARG A 54 -8.03 1.27 -11.39
C ARG A 54 -9.04 2.37 -11.17
N LYS A 55 -9.87 2.28 -10.11
CA LYS A 55 -10.89 3.26 -9.78
C LYS A 55 -10.54 3.98 -8.49
N PHE A 56 -10.92 5.24 -8.41
CA PHE A 56 -10.86 6.00 -7.17
C PHE A 56 -11.97 5.57 -6.23
N TYR A 57 -11.61 5.33 -4.97
CA TYR A 57 -12.54 5.08 -3.88
C TYR A 57 -12.28 6.14 -2.79
N PRO A 58 -13.30 6.89 -2.36
CA PRO A 58 -13.11 7.92 -1.31
C PRO A 58 -12.69 7.31 0.03
N THR A 59 -13.11 6.09 0.30
CA THR A 59 -12.68 5.33 1.48
C THR A 59 -11.64 4.31 1.06
N LYS A 60 -10.48 4.33 1.72
CA LYS A 60 -9.44 3.31 1.52
C LYS A 60 -9.61 2.21 2.56
N ILE A 61 -9.22 1.00 2.20
CA ILE A 61 -9.26 -0.13 3.11
C ILE A 61 -7.89 -0.79 3.21
N LEU A 62 -7.56 -1.28 4.40
CA LEU A 62 -6.36 -2.07 4.65
C LEU A 62 -6.74 -3.34 5.40
N GLU A 63 -6.41 -4.49 4.84
CA GLU A 63 -6.66 -5.77 5.52
C GLU A 63 -5.92 -5.81 6.85
N THR A 64 -6.59 -6.26 7.91
CA THR A 64 -5.99 -6.35 9.25
C THR A 64 -4.74 -7.20 9.26
N LYS A 65 -4.73 -8.27 8.47
CA LYS A 65 -3.57 -9.16 8.32
C LYS A 65 -2.34 -8.38 7.82
N LYS A 66 -2.52 -7.51 6.84
CA LYS A 66 -1.44 -6.68 6.28
C LYS A 66 -1.02 -5.59 7.27
N TYR A 67 -1.98 -5.00 7.97
CA TYR A 67 -1.68 -4.03 9.02
C TYR A 67 -0.73 -4.62 10.07
N TYR A 68 -1.07 -5.78 10.61
CA TYR A 68 -0.25 -6.42 11.64
C TYR A 68 1.11 -6.86 11.10
N ALA A 69 1.17 -7.31 9.86
CA ALA A 69 2.42 -7.69 9.22
C ALA A 69 3.39 -6.50 9.12
N LEU A 70 2.88 -5.30 8.82
CA LEU A 70 3.68 -4.07 8.80
C LEU A 70 4.05 -3.62 10.22
N ASP A 71 3.09 -3.65 11.14
CA ASP A 71 3.27 -3.20 12.51
C ASP A 71 4.37 -3.99 13.25
N GLU A 72 4.54 -5.27 12.90
CA GLU A 72 5.58 -6.14 13.46
C GLU A 72 6.99 -5.81 12.98
N GLN A 73 7.14 -5.02 11.92
CA GLN A 73 8.46 -4.70 11.38
C GLN A 73 9.23 -3.75 12.31
N SER A 74 10.56 -3.83 12.27
CA SER A 74 11.43 -3.06 13.16
C SER A 74 11.71 -1.62 12.71
N GLN A 75 11.36 -1.28 11.47
CA GLN A 75 11.60 0.05 10.92
C GLN A 75 10.78 1.12 11.68
N THR A 76 11.30 2.34 11.73
CA THR A 76 10.69 3.45 12.47
C THR A 76 9.32 3.82 11.91
N LYS A 77 9.15 3.79 10.59
CA LYS A 77 7.91 4.16 9.90
C LYS A 77 7.37 3.03 9.07
N LYS A 78 6.06 2.90 9.05
CA LYS A 78 5.34 1.93 8.25
C LYS A 78 4.27 2.66 7.47
N TYR A 79 4.25 2.49 6.15
CA TYR A 79 3.36 3.21 5.26
C TYR A 79 2.49 2.27 4.44
N TYR A 80 1.25 2.68 4.23
CA TYR A 80 0.35 2.07 3.26
C TYR A 80 0.14 3.05 2.12
N CYS A 81 0.48 2.62 0.90
CA CYS A 81 0.41 3.44 -0.30
C CYS A 81 -0.69 2.92 -1.21
N VAL A 82 -1.69 3.71 -1.47
CA VAL A 82 -2.78 3.39 -2.40
C VAL A 82 -2.62 4.24 -3.65
N VAL A 83 -2.59 3.59 -4.81
CA VAL A 83 -2.44 4.25 -6.11
C VAL A 83 -3.69 4.02 -6.94
N ASP A 84 -4.26 5.07 -7.46
CA ASP A 84 -5.44 5.04 -8.34
C ASP A 84 -5.32 6.06 -9.47
N GLN A 85 -6.44 6.32 -10.17
CA GLN A 85 -6.48 7.28 -11.28
C GLN A 85 -6.07 8.70 -10.89
N LYS A 86 -6.26 9.08 -9.64
CA LYS A 86 -6.00 10.45 -9.17
C LYS A 86 -4.57 10.65 -8.68
N GLY A 87 -3.91 9.57 -8.27
CA GLY A 87 -2.53 9.66 -7.81
C GLY A 87 -2.16 8.62 -6.76
N CYS A 88 -1.12 8.95 -6.00
CA CYS A 88 -0.59 8.10 -4.95
C CYS A 88 -0.86 8.73 -3.57
N TYR A 89 -1.56 8.01 -2.73
CA TYR A 89 -1.90 8.40 -1.36
C TYR A 89 -1.06 7.57 -0.41
N ILE A 90 -0.28 8.22 0.45
CA ILE A 90 0.56 7.53 1.43
C ILE A 90 0.05 7.81 2.83
N TYR A 91 -0.28 6.75 3.55
CA TYR A 91 -0.80 6.80 4.90
C TYR A 91 0.25 6.27 5.88
N ASP A 92 0.61 7.08 6.87
CA ASP A 92 1.43 6.63 7.99
C ASP A 92 0.59 5.71 8.86
N LEU A 93 1.07 4.49 9.10
CA LEU A 93 0.33 3.49 9.85
C LEU A 93 -0.04 3.96 11.26
N ALA A 94 0.79 4.81 11.86
CA ALA A 94 0.53 5.39 13.19
C ALA A 94 -0.72 6.27 13.22
N ASN A 95 -1.15 6.79 12.07
CA ASN A 95 -2.30 7.69 11.96
C ASN A 95 -3.57 6.97 11.48
N ILE A 96 -3.49 5.67 11.23
CA ILE A 96 -4.66 4.89 10.80
C ILE A 96 -5.56 4.62 11.99
N ASP A 97 -6.85 4.91 11.82
CA ASP A 97 -7.87 4.68 12.86
C ASP A 97 -8.20 3.17 12.94
N ARG A 98 -7.73 2.54 14.02
CA ARG A 98 -7.96 1.11 14.29
C ARG A 98 -9.36 0.80 14.77
N LEU A 99 -10.13 1.82 15.17
CA LEU A 99 -11.48 1.60 15.69
C LEU A 99 -12.48 1.35 14.58
N ASN A 100 -12.12 1.67 13.35
CA ASN A 100 -13.01 1.57 12.21
C ASN A 100 -12.82 0.22 11.49
N LEU A 101 -13.07 -0.86 12.22
CA LEU A 101 -12.91 -2.23 11.73
C LEU A 101 -14.21 -2.72 11.10
N ILE A 102 -14.15 -3.17 9.86
CA ILE A 102 -15.31 -3.71 9.15
C ILE A 102 -14.98 -5.02 8.46
N ALA A 103 -16.01 -5.79 8.12
CA ALA A 103 -15.88 -7.03 7.35
C ALA A 103 -16.38 -6.79 5.93
N LEU A 104 -15.54 -7.12 4.93
CA LEU A 104 -15.88 -6.97 3.51
C LEU A 104 -15.67 -8.27 2.75
N GLN A 105 -16.47 -8.45 1.69
CA GLN A 105 -16.24 -9.49 0.70
C GLN A 105 -15.17 -9.00 -0.28
N LEU A 106 -14.03 -9.67 -0.27
CA LEU A 106 -12.90 -9.30 -1.13
C LEU A 106 -12.46 -10.50 -1.95
N PRO A 107 -11.87 -10.31 -3.14
CA PRO A 107 -11.21 -11.38 -3.86
C PRO A 107 -10.15 -12.03 -2.98
N LYS A 108 -10.00 -13.35 -3.03
CA LYS A 108 -8.96 -14.07 -2.28
C LYS A 108 -7.57 -13.60 -2.67
N GLU A 109 -7.40 -13.22 -3.94
CA GLU A 109 -6.16 -12.65 -4.47
C GLU A 109 -6.48 -11.38 -5.24
N THR A 110 -5.51 -10.46 -5.30
CA THR A 110 -5.64 -9.24 -6.11
C THR A 110 -5.44 -9.50 -7.60
N ILE A 111 -5.10 -10.72 -7.97
CA ILE A 111 -4.91 -11.15 -9.37
C ILE A 111 -6.27 -11.43 -9.98
N THR A 112 -6.55 -10.81 -11.12
CA THR A 112 -7.88 -10.81 -11.73
C THR A 112 -8.36 -12.15 -12.27
N GLU A 113 -7.48 -13.12 -12.44
CA GLU A 113 -7.84 -14.48 -12.84
C GLU A 113 -8.62 -15.22 -11.75
N ASN A 114 -8.47 -14.81 -10.50
CA ASN A 114 -9.19 -15.41 -9.38
C ASN A 114 -10.38 -14.54 -9.00
N ILE A 115 -11.58 -15.04 -9.34
CA ILE A 115 -12.85 -14.36 -9.04
C ILE A 115 -13.47 -14.80 -7.72
N GLU A 116 -12.88 -15.77 -7.02
CA GLU A 116 -13.36 -16.19 -5.71
C GLU A 116 -13.21 -15.07 -4.69
N LYS A 117 -14.22 -14.93 -3.83
CA LYS A 117 -14.24 -13.92 -2.79
C LYS A 117 -14.35 -14.58 -1.42
N GLU A 118 -13.76 -13.95 -0.42
CA GLU A 118 -13.89 -14.35 0.97
C GLU A 118 -14.15 -13.13 1.84
N LYS A 119 -14.75 -13.37 3.01
CA LYS A 119 -14.98 -12.33 4.00
C LYS A 119 -13.67 -12.04 4.71
N ARG A 120 -13.24 -10.77 4.72
CA ARG A 120 -12.02 -10.34 5.39
C ARG A 120 -12.29 -9.16 6.31
N LEU A 121 -11.59 -9.14 7.44
CA LEU A 121 -11.59 -7.99 8.33
C LEU A 121 -10.63 -6.95 7.77
N VAL A 122 -11.10 -5.71 7.65
CA VAL A 122 -10.32 -4.59 7.11
C VAL A 122 -10.49 -3.37 8.00
N TYR A 123 -9.47 -2.51 8.02
CA TYR A 123 -9.60 -1.16 8.56
C TYR A 123 -10.05 -0.23 7.45
N GLU A 124 -11.09 0.55 7.69
CA GLU A 124 -11.46 1.68 6.85
C GLU A 124 -10.54 2.85 7.19
N ILE A 125 -9.91 3.41 6.17
CA ILE A 125 -9.01 4.55 6.33
C ILE A 125 -9.72 5.79 5.84
N LYS A 126 -9.85 6.78 6.71
CA LYS A 126 -10.37 8.09 6.33
C LYS A 126 -9.45 8.73 5.31
N HIS A 127 -10.02 9.48 4.38
CA HIS A 127 -9.25 10.13 3.33
C HIS A 127 -8.48 11.34 3.89
N ALA A 128 -7.38 11.06 4.55
CA ALA A 128 -6.46 12.05 5.09
C ALA A 128 -5.04 11.51 4.96
N PRO A 129 -4.47 11.47 3.74
CA PRO A 129 -3.14 10.94 3.52
C PRO A 129 -2.08 11.86 4.13
N ASP A 130 -1.02 11.26 4.62
CA ASP A 130 0.15 12.00 5.12
C ASP A 130 0.97 12.60 3.97
N TYR A 131 0.96 11.93 2.81
CA TYR A 131 1.56 12.41 1.57
C TYR A 131 0.62 12.13 0.40
N PHE A 132 0.60 13.03 -0.57
CA PHE A 132 -0.12 12.84 -1.83
C PHE A 132 0.76 13.26 -2.99
N TYR A 133 0.85 12.38 -4.01
CA TYR A 133 1.57 12.67 -5.25
C TYR A 133 0.63 12.45 -6.43
N LYS A 134 0.60 13.41 -7.34
CA LYS A 134 -0.23 13.33 -8.54
C LYS A 134 0.49 12.54 -9.63
N PHE A 135 0.81 11.28 -9.35
CA PHE A 135 1.37 10.36 -10.34
C PHE A 135 0.24 9.79 -11.20
N GLN A 136 0.51 9.60 -12.48
CA GLN A 136 -0.49 9.10 -13.41
C GLN A 136 -0.12 7.70 -13.87
N PHE A 137 -0.82 6.69 -13.32
CA PHE A 137 -0.62 5.28 -13.64
C PHE A 137 -1.73 4.71 -14.52
N PHE A 138 -2.92 5.25 -14.42
CA PHE A 138 -4.11 4.74 -15.10
C PHE A 138 -4.81 5.83 -15.93
#